data_3c6ad9b67aef29df420c2ead13ead91f
#
_entry.id   3c6ad9b67aef29df420c2ead13ead91f
#
_cell.length_a   1.000
_cell.length_b   1.000
_cell.length_c   1.000
_cell.angle_alpha   90.00
_cell.angle_beta   90.00
_cell.angle_gamma   90.00
#
_symmetry.space_group_name_H-M   'P 1'
#
loop_
_entity.id
_entity.type
_entity.pdbx_description
1 polymer ?
#
loop_
_entity_poly.entity_id
_entity_poly.type
_entity_poly.pdbx_seq_one_letter_code
_entity_poly.pdbx_strand_id
1 'polypeptide(L)'
;MAIERKRERAQPNEGENMPTTDFSKLMPMFKTMRVYSGTANRPLAEKIANILGVELSGLALEKFANGEIYARFDETVRGADVFFIQSICGDVNDALMELLIATDAAKRASARTITACITHYGYARQDRKAAPREPITARLVANLLERAGVDRVITLDLHQGQIQGFFDIPVNHLSALPLFGEYYNAKNFDTDNLVVVSPDVGRAKAAKKLSDMLGCSLAIAHKGRPRHNAAEVMGIIGDIEGKTCVINDDMIDTAGTLCASVRELKKMGAGDIYVCATHGIFSGPAVERLNDAPIVECVVTDSIPVEVGGKIKTISVAEEFANAIAAVYGEESVSVLVGGDFAL
;
A
#
# COMPACT_ATOMS: atom_id res chain seq x y z
N MET A 1 -11.60 -21.79 90.35
CA MET A 1 -11.65 -20.39 89.86
C MET A 1 -11.65 -20.46 88.38
N ALA A 2 -12.84 -20.35 87.74
CA ALA A 2 -13.03 -20.38 86.33
C ALA A 2 -13.21 -18.94 85.84
N ILE A 3 -12.38 -18.51 84.82
CA ILE A 3 -12.48 -17.22 84.25
C ILE A 3 -13.30 -17.38 82.98
N GLU A 4 -14.53 -16.91 82.98
CA GLU A 4 -15.39 -16.73 81.82
C GLU A 4 -14.88 -15.54 80.96
N ARG A 5 -14.41 -15.82 79.75
CA ARG A 5 -14.19 -14.80 78.75
C ARG A 5 -15.49 -14.64 77.97
N LYS A 6 -16.17 -13.47 78.14
CA LYS A 6 -17.23 -12.99 77.28
C LYS A 6 -16.64 -12.75 75.87
N ARG A 7 -17.17 -13.44 74.90
CA ARG A 7 -17.00 -13.08 73.48
C ARG A 7 -18.02 -12.02 73.13
N GLU A 8 -17.56 -10.77 72.97
CA GLU A 8 -18.32 -9.74 72.29
C GLU A 8 -18.46 -10.10 70.81
N ARG A 9 -19.70 -10.30 70.37
CA ARG A 9 -20.00 -10.40 68.95
C ARG A 9 -19.95 -9.00 68.36
N ALA A 10 -18.98 -8.74 67.49
CA ALA A 10 -18.99 -7.56 66.65
C ALA A 10 -20.26 -7.56 65.79
N GLN A 11 -21.07 -6.52 65.86
CA GLN A 11 -22.19 -6.30 64.95
C GLN A 11 -21.63 -6.00 63.55
N PRO A 12 -22.27 -6.48 62.47
CA PRO A 12 -21.87 -6.10 61.13
C PRO A 12 -22.13 -4.60 60.90
N ASN A 13 -21.13 -3.88 60.47
CA ASN A 13 -21.28 -2.50 59.98
C ASN A 13 -22.28 -2.48 58.82
N GLU A 14 -23.45 -1.96 59.07
CA GLU A 14 -24.38 -1.53 58.02
C GLU A 14 -23.80 -0.28 57.35
N GLY A 15 -23.52 -0.37 56.05
CA GLY A 15 -23.40 0.82 55.21
C GLY A 15 -22.06 1.11 54.53
N GLU A 16 -21.33 0.13 54.01
CA GLU A 16 -20.51 0.40 52.85
C GLU A 16 -21.33 0.07 51.60
N ASN A 17 -21.98 1.05 51.02
CA ASN A 17 -22.54 0.99 49.70
C ASN A 17 -21.38 0.71 48.73
N MET A 18 -21.24 -0.56 48.30
CA MET A 18 -20.44 -0.86 47.12
C MET A 18 -20.95 0.05 46.01
N PRO A 19 -20.08 0.75 45.27
CA PRO A 19 -20.51 1.58 44.16
C PRO A 19 -21.29 0.72 43.18
N THR A 20 -22.60 0.92 43.11
CA THR A 20 -23.41 0.29 42.07
C THR A 20 -22.92 0.75 40.74
N THR A 21 -22.26 -0.15 40.00
CA THR A 21 -21.85 0.09 38.63
C THR A 21 -23.10 0.45 37.87
N ASP A 22 -23.19 1.70 37.42
CA ASP A 22 -24.27 2.17 36.59
C ASP A 22 -24.13 1.52 35.20
N PHE A 23 -24.84 0.39 35.02
CA PHE A 23 -24.84 -0.35 33.77
C PHE A 23 -25.43 0.42 32.59
N SER A 24 -26.13 1.58 32.83
CA SER A 24 -26.56 2.44 31.74
C SER A 24 -25.39 3.12 31.04
N LYS A 25 -24.25 3.26 31.71
CA LYS A 25 -22.98 3.71 31.15
C LYS A 25 -22.22 2.63 30.37
N LEU A 26 -22.68 1.39 30.39
CA LEU A 26 -22.21 0.29 29.54
C LEU A 26 -22.99 0.21 28.22
N MET A 27 -23.81 1.22 27.90
CA MET A 27 -24.43 1.36 26.59
C MET A 27 -23.37 1.29 25.49
N PRO A 28 -23.72 0.76 24.29
CA PRO A 28 -22.77 0.22 23.34
C PRO A 28 -21.62 1.19 23.12
N MET A 29 -20.41 0.73 23.42
CA MET A 29 -19.20 1.47 23.11
C MET A 29 -19.29 1.80 21.62
N PHE A 30 -19.53 3.10 21.31
CA PHE A 30 -19.49 3.56 19.96
C PHE A 30 -18.17 3.06 19.36
N LYS A 31 -18.28 2.41 18.22
CA LYS A 31 -17.15 1.98 17.43
C LYS A 31 -16.21 3.18 17.28
N THR A 32 -14.99 3.12 17.79
CA THR A 32 -14.05 4.24 17.76
C THR A 32 -12.99 3.95 16.71
N MET A 33 -12.92 4.77 15.67
CA MET A 33 -11.85 4.75 14.68
C MET A 33 -10.65 5.52 15.23
N ARG A 34 -9.47 4.95 15.07
CA ARG A 34 -8.18 5.61 15.33
C ARG A 34 -7.27 5.42 14.12
N VAL A 35 -6.82 6.51 13.54
CA VAL A 35 -5.96 6.50 12.35
C VAL A 35 -4.58 7.00 12.75
N TYR A 36 -3.56 6.20 12.52
CA TYR A 36 -2.18 6.49 12.84
C TYR A 36 -1.30 6.46 11.61
N SER A 37 -0.22 7.21 11.65
CA SER A 37 0.80 7.23 10.61
C SER A 37 2.13 6.73 11.12
N GLY A 38 2.81 5.90 10.35
CA GLY A 38 4.24 5.74 10.47
C GLY A 38 4.99 6.94 9.92
N THR A 39 6.32 6.90 10.00
CA THR A 39 7.16 8.04 9.59
C THR A 39 7.39 8.11 8.09
N ALA A 40 7.29 6.99 7.38
CA ALA A 40 7.72 6.89 5.98
C ALA A 40 6.86 7.71 4.99
N ASN A 41 5.55 7.89 5.25
CA ASN A 41 4.67 8.67 4.35
C ASN A 41 3.55 9.40 5.10
N ARG A 42 3.93 10.23 6.06
CA ARG A 42 2.99 11.02 6.84
C ARG A 42 2.11 11.95 6.00
N PRO A 43 2.61 12.63 4.93
CA PRO A 43 1.77 13.49 4.10
C PRO A 43 0.57 12.76 3.46
N LEU A 44 0.73 11.52 3.02
CA LEU A 44 -0.38 10.72 2.50
C LEU A 44 -1.36 10.34 3.61
N ALA A 45 -0.86 9.97 4.78
CA ALA A 45 -1.71 9.65 5.93
C ALA A 45 -2.57 10.85 6.36
N GLU A 46 -2.01 12.06 6.33
CA GLU A 46 -2.74 13.31 6.61
C GLU A 46 -3.85 13.56 5.56
N LYS A 47 -3.58 13.34 4.27
CA LYS A 47 -4.61 13.43 3.22
C LYS A 47 -5.75 12.42 3.46
N ILE A 48 -5.40 11.16 3.77
CA ILE A 48 -6.39 10.11 4.04
C ILE A 48 -7.25 10.49 5.26
N ALA A 49 -6.64 10.93 6.36
CA ALA A 49 -7.37 11.35 7.56
C ALA A 49 -8.30 12.52 7.28
N ASN A 50 -7.86 13.51 6.50
CA ASN A 50 -8.69 14.65 6.09
C ASN A 50 -9.91 14.20 5.27
N ILE A 51 -9.77 13.27 4.33
CA ILE A 51 -10.89 12.73 3.54
C ILE A 51 -11.87 11.97 4.45
N LEU A 52 -11.36 11.21 5.42
CA LEU A 52 -12.18 10.52 6.42
C LEU A 52 -12.87 11.46 7.42
N GLY A 53 -12.50 12.74 7.44
CA GLY A 53 -13.03 13.71 8.41
C GLY A 53 -12.56 13.47 9.84
N VAL A 54 -11.38 12.86 10.02
CA VAL A 54 -10.75 12.61 11.33
C VAL A 54 -9.36 13.23 11.40
N GLU A 55 -8.87 13.45 12.59
CA GLU A 55 -7.47 13.82 12.82
C GLU A 55 -6.59 12.56 12.94
N LEU A 56 -5.33 12.65 12.53
CA LEU A 56 -4.35 11.62 12.87
C LEU A 56 -4.18 11.57 14.38
N SER A 57 -4.37 10.38 14.93
CA SER A 57 -4.15 10.13 16.36
C SER A 57 -2.67 10.20 16.71
N GLY A 58 -2.36 10.65 17.93
CA GLY A 58 -0.99 10.83 18.39
C GLY A 58 -0.28 9.49 18.60
N LEU A 59 0.88 9.35 17.94
CA LEU A 59 1.81 8.23 18.08
C LEU A 59 3.22 8.77 18.09
N ALA A 60 3.90 8.65 19.22
CA ALA A 60 5.33 8.90 19.31
C ALA A 60 6.07 7.71 18.66
N LEU A 61 6.83 8.00 17.61
CA LEU A 61 7.77 7.08 16.97
C LEU A 61 9.13 7.73 17.05
N GLU A 62 10.02 7.15 17.84
CA GLU A 62 11.34 7.68 18.10
C GLU A 62 12.41 6.61 17.83
N LYS A 63 13.59 7.05 17.41
CA LYS A 63 14.74 6.17 17.21
C LYS A 63 15.78 6.48 18.28
N PHE A 64 16.13 5.49 19.09
CA PHE A 64 17.20 5.65 20.07
C PHE A 64 18.57 5.79 19.38
N ALA A 65 19.56 6.30 20.11
CA ALA A 65 20.90 6.50 19.57
C ALA A 65 21.58 5.21 19.05
N ASN A 66 21.16 4.04 19.55
CA ASN A 66 21.60 2.73 19.08
C ASN A 66 20.82 2.21 17.84
N GLY A 67 19.82 2.98 17.36
CA GLY A 67 19.03 2.65 16.20
C GLY A 67 17.73 1.87 16.49
N GLU A 68 17.45 1.49 17.74
CA GLU A 68 16.20 0.84 18.12
C GLU A 68 15.01 1.81 18.04
N ILE A 69 13.87 1.29 17.60
CA ILE A 69 12.64 2.08 17.44
C ILE A 69 11.78 1.92 18.69
N TYR A 70 11.28 3.05 19.19
CA TYR A 70 10.31 3.15 20.27
C TYR A 70 8.98 3.65 19.74
N ALA A 71 7.88 3.03 20.16
CA ALA A 71 6.52 3.46 19.82
C ALA A 71 5.66 3.62 21.08
N ARG A 72 4.89 4.72 21.16
CA ARG A 72 3.93 4.95 22.24
C ARG A 72 2.73 5.73 21.72
N PHE A 73 1.53 5.21 21.95
CA PHE A 73 0.29 5.93 21.69
C PHE A 73 0.06 7.01 22.75
N ASP A 74 -0.35 8.20 22.32
CA ASP A 74 -0.66 9.31 23.25
C ASP A 74 -2.02 9.13 23.89
N GLU A 75 -2.92 8.40 23.21
CA GLU A 75 -4.28 8.13 23.67
C GLU A 75 -4.52 6.64 23.86
N THR A 76 -5.58 6.30 24.61
CA THR A 76 -6.00 4.90 24.73
C THR A 76 -6.52 4.38 23.40
N VAL A 77 -6.04 3.18 23.02
CA VAL A 77 -6.53 2.42 21.86
C VAL A 77 -7.44 1.26 22.27
N ARG A 78 -7.74 1.14 23.58
CA ARG A 78 -8.57 0.05 24.08
C ARG A 78 -9.94 0.04 23.43
N GLY A 79 -10.29 -1.09 22.80
CA GLY A 79 -11.59 -1.27 22.13
C GLY A 79 -11.75 -0.48 20.82
N ALA A 80 -10.72 0.25 20.39
CA ALA A 80 -10.74 0.99 19.11
C ALA A 80 -10.40 0.10 17.93
N ASP A 81 -10.92 0.46 16.75
CA ASP A 81 -10.43 -0.01 15.47
C ASP A 81 -9.26 0.86 15.06
N VAL A 82 -8.08 0.28 15.01
CA VAL A 82 -6.83 0.94 14.68
C VAL A 82 -6.52 0.74 13.19
N PHE A 83 -6.33 1.84 12.48
CA PHE A 83 -5.83 1.86 11.11
C PHE A 83 -4.44 2.49 11.11
N PHE A 84 -3.44 1.70 10.74
CA PHE A 84 -2.05 2.14 10.74
C PHE A 84 -1.56 2.31 9.31
N ILE A 85 -1.35 3.56 8.88
CA ILE A 85 -0.92 3.90 7.52
C ILE A 85 0.60 3.92 7.48
N GLN A 86 1.20 3.08 6.65
CA GLN A 86 2.66 3.01 6.48
C GLN A 86 3.03 2.65 5.04
N SER A 87 4.07 3.28 4.53
CA SER A 87 4.76 2.89 3.30
C SER A 87 6.05 2.18 3.66
N ILE A 88 6.23 0.93 3.22
CA ILE A 88 7.48 0.20 3.51
C ILE A 88 8.50 0.56 2.42
N CYS A 89 9.07 1.77 2.50
CA CYS A 89 9.97 2.35 1.51
C CYS A 89 11.07 3.19 2.19
N GLY A 90 12.00 3.71 1.42
CA GLY A 90 13.15 4.46 1.95
C GLY A 90 14.02 3.55 2.81
N ASP A 91 14.09 3.81 4.10
CA ASP A 91 14.66 2.87 5.08
C ASP A 91 13.69 1.72 5.33
N VAL A 92 13.59 0.83 4.35
CA VAL A 92 12.59 -0.26 4.25
C VAL A 92 12.49 -1.08 5.54
N ASN A 93 13.64 -1.37 6.16
CA ASN A 93 13.68 -2.19 7.38
C ASN A 93 13.13 -1.41 8.58
N ASP A 94 13.44 -0.14 8.69
CA ASP A 94 12.95 0.71 9.78
C ASP A 94 11.44 0.94 9.64
N ALA A 95 10.96 1.24 8.42
CA ALA A 95 9.54 1.39 8.15
C ALA A 95 8.73 0.12 8.47
N LEU A 96 9.28 -1.06 8.18
CA LEU A 96 8.69 -2.34 8.57
C LEU A 96 8.69 -2.51 10.09
N MET A 97 9.81 -2.22 10.76
CA MET A 97 9.92 -2.35 12.22
C MET A 97 9.01 -1.38 12.96
N GLU A 98 8.85 -0.14 12.49
CA GLU A 98 7.85 0.82 13.03
C GLU A 98 6.45 0.19 13.03
N LEU A 99 6.03 -0.36 11.88
CA LEU A 99 4.71 -0.99 11.73
C LEU A 99 4.55 -2.17 12.69
N LEU A 100 5.56 -3.03 12.81
CA LEU A 100 5.52 -4.20 13.69
C LEU A 100 5.45 -3.80 15.16
N ILE A 101 6.29 -2.85 15.60
CA ILE A 101 6.35 -2.39 17.00
C ILE A 101 5.06 -1.66 17.39
N ALA A 102 4.54 -0.77 16.53
CA ALA A 102 3.29 -0.07 16.79
C ALA A 102 2.09 -1.04 16.82
N THR A 103 2.10 -2.06 15.96
CA THR A 103 1.08 -3.13 15.97
C THR A 103 1.11 -3.91 17.29
N ASP A 104 2.28 -4.36 17.76
CA ASP A 104 2.42 -5.06 19.05
C ASP A 104 1.97 -4.17 20.23
N ALA A 105 2.31 -2.88 20.19
CA ALA A 105 1.86 -1.91 21.20
C ALA A 105 0.33 -1.76 21.21
N ALA A 106 -0.32 -1.64 20.04
CA ALA A 106 -1.78 -1.56 19.93
C ALA A 106 -2.46 -2.84 20.44
N LYS A 107 -1.93 -4.01 20.08
CA LYS A 107 -2.41 -5.32 20.55
C LYS A 107 -2.34 -5.43 22.07
N ARG A 108 -1.20 -5.06 22.68
CA ARG A 108 -1.01 -5.08 24.13
C ARG A 108 -1.89 -4.06 24.86
N ALA A 109 -2.21 -2.94 24.19
CA ALA A 109 -3.13 -1.94 24.70
C ALA A 109 -4.61 -2.30 24.49
N SER A 110 -4.91 -3.52 23.99
CA SER A 110 -6.27 -4.06 23.80
C SER A 110 -7.07 -3.31 22.72
N ALA A 111 -6.44 -2.92 21.61
CA ALA A 111 -7.17 -2.53 20.42
C ALA A 111 -8.17 -3.64 20.03
N ARG A 112 -9.33 -3.26 19.47
CA ARG A 112 -10.35 -4.22 19.03
C ARG A 112 -9.93 -4.93 17.76
N THR A 113 -9.51 -4.15 16.75
CA THR A 113 -8.96 -4.62 15.49
C THR A 113 -7.79 -3.75 15.08
N ILE A 114 -6.83 -4.33 14.39
CA ILE A 114 -5.66 -3.63 13.86
C ILE A 114 -5.58 -3.88 12.37
N THR A 115 -5.80 -2.84 11.58
CA THR A 115 -5.68 -2.86 10.12
C THR A 115 -4.39 -2.16 9.70
N ALA A 116 -3.49 -2.90 9.05
CA ALA A 116 -2.31 -2.33 8.43
C ALA A 116 -2.65 -1.81 7.02
N CYS A 117 -2.61 -0.49 6.83
CA CYS A 117 -2.80 0.17 5.55
C CYS A 117 -1.42 0.41 4.92
N ILE A 118 -0.96 -0.56 4.12
CA ILE A 118 0.40 -0.58 3.56
C ILE A 118 0.34 -0.02 2.14
N THR A 119 0.72 1.26 1.98
CA THR A 119 0.63 1.97 0.70
C THR A 119 1.65 1.46 -0.32
N HIS A 120 2.81 1.00 0.14
CA HIS A 120 3.77 0.22 -0.63
C HIS A 120 4.26 -0.96 0.20
N TYR A 121 4.09 -2.17 -0.34
CA TYR A 121 4.52 -3.41 0.33
C TYR A 121 6.00 -3.70 0.01
N GLY A 122 6.88 -3.35 0.93
CA GLY A 122 8.30 -3.66 0.81
C GLY A 122 8.55 -5.16 0.68
N TYR A 123 9.62 -5.54 -0.02
CA TYR A 123 9.96 -6.93 -0.35
C TYR A 123 8.99 -7.67 -1.28
N ALA A 124 7.98 -7.01 -1.87
CA ALA A 124 7.03 -7.62 -2.80
C ALA A 124 7.69 -8.33 -4.01
N ARG A 125 8.86 -7.86 -4.45
CA ARG A 125 9.63 -8.46 -5.55
C ARG A 125 10.29 -9.79 -5.19
N GLN A 126 10.31 -10.16 -3.91
CA GLN A 126 10.84 -11.44 -3.41
C GLN A 126 9.69 -12.40 -3.05
N ASP A 127 8.76 -12.56 -3.99
CA ASP A 127 7.54 -13.37 -3.88
C ASP A 127 7.76 -14.85 -4.22
N ARG A 128 8.89 -15.16 -4.85
CA ARG A 128 9.28 -16.51 -5.26
C ARG A 128 10.80 -16.67 -5.24
N LYS A 129 11.25 -17.91 -5.26
CA LYS A 129 12.67 -18.22 -5.47
C LYS A 129 13.00 -18.11 -6.95
N ALA A 130 13.89 -17.23 -7.33
CA ALA A 130 14.47 -17.12 -8.68
C ALA A 130 15.65 -18.07 -8.85
N ALA A 131 16.35 -18.40 -7.74
CA ALA A 131 17.45 -19.35 -7.70
C ALA A 131 17.36 -20.29 -6.48
N PRO A 132 18.09 -21.41 -6.46
CA PRO A 132 18.19 -22.27 -5.28
C PRO A 132 18.70 -21.52 -4.06
N ARG A 133 18.16 -21.84 -2.86
CA ARG A 133 18.56 -21.30 -1.54
C ARG A 133 18.17 -19.84 -1.28
N GLU A 134 17.37 -19.23 -2.13
CA GLU A 134 16.78 -17.92 -1.90
C GLU A 134 15.59 -17.98 -0.92
N PRO A 135 15.33 -16.90 -0.17
CA PRO A 135 14.13 -16.77 0.64
C PRO A 135 12.90 -16.45 -0.22
N ILE A 136 11.73 -16.49 0.40
CA ILE A 136 10.51 -15.84 -0.08
C ILE A 136 10.19 -14.74 0.95
N THR A 137 10.85 -13.60 0.81
CA THR A 137 10.80 -12.53 1.83
C THR A 137 9.43 -11.87 1.92
N ALA A 138 8.68 -11.81 0.80
CA ALA A 138 7.30 -11.33 0.82
C ALA A 138 6.42 -12.16 1.77
N ARG A 139 6.60 -13.50 1.82
CA ARG A 139 5.91 -14.36 2.79
C ARG A 139 6.41 -14.16 4.22
N LEU A 140 7.71 -13.95 4.40
CA LEU A 140 8.28 -13.66 5.71
C LEU A 140 7.66 -12.39 6.31
N VAL A 141 7.55 -11.33 5.52
CA VAL A 141 6.92 -10.06 5.96
C VAL A 141 5.45 -10.29 6.35
N ALA A 142 4.68 -11.05 5.56
CA ALA A 142 3.31 -11.40 5.90
C ALA A 142 3.24 -12.10 7.27
N ASN A 143 4.05 -13.12 7.49
CA ASN A 143 4.10 -13.84 8.77
C ASN A 143 4.46 -12.92 9.96
N LEU A 144 5.39 -11.97 9.77
CA LEU A 144 5.77 -11.01 10.80
C LEU A 144 4.62 -10.08 11.17
N LEU A 145 3.87 -9.56 10.18
CA LEU A 145 2.71 -8.70 10.38
C LEU A 145 1.61 -9.44 11.17
N GLU A 146 1.27 -10.65 10.77
CA GLU A 146 0.29 -11.48 11.47
C GLU A 146 0.73 -11.80 12.89
N ARG A 147 1.99 -12.16 13.07
CA ARG A 147 2.53 -12.48 14.39
C ARG A 147 2.55 -11.27 15.33
N ALA A 148 2.82 -10.08 14.81
CA ALA A 148 2.76 -8.82 15.55
C ALA A 148 1.32 -8.54 16.02
N GLY A 149 0.30 -8.93 15.26
CA GLY A 149 -1.10 -8.80 15.63
C GLY A 149 -1.95 -8.00 14.66
N VAL A 150 -1.54 -7.90 13.41
CA VAL A 150 -2.40 -7.37 12.33
C VAL A 150 -3.56 -8.33 12.11
N ASP A 151 -4.79 -7.81 12.11
CA ASP A 151 -6.02 -8.56 11.85
C ASP A 151 -6.47 -8.46 10.37
N ARG A 152 -6.03 -7.42 9.66
CA ARG A 152 -6.36 -7.15 8.25
C ARG A 152 -5.27 -6.32 7.60
N VAL A 153 -5.08 -6.51 6.31
CA VAL A 153 -4.20 -5.67 5.47
C VAL A 153 -5.04 -4.95 4.41
N ILE A 154 -4.80 -3.66 4.22
CA ILE A 154 -5.19 -2.90 3.03
C ILE A 154 -3.90 -2.53 2.32
N THR A 155 -3.76 -2.87 1.06
CA THR A 155 -2.53 -2.58 0.29
C THR A 155 -2.86 -2.23 -1.15
N LEU A 156 -1.88 -1.66 -1.87
CA LEU A 156 -2.05 -1.15 -3.22
C LEU A 156 -1.08 -1.86 -4.17
N ASP A 157 -1.57 -2.27 -5.33
CA ASP A 157 -0.83 -2.84 -6.47
C ASP A 157 0.40 -3.67 -6.07
N LEU A 158 0.16 -4.81 -5.43
CA LEU A 158 1.21 -5.78 -5.12
C LEU A 158 1.94 -6.20 -6.40
N HIS A 159 3.26 -6.38 -6.33
CA HIS A 159 4.08 -6.83 -7.47
C HIS A 159 3.50 -8.08 -8.14
N GLN A 160 2.95 -8.99 -7.34
CA GLN A 160 2.18 -10.14 -7.81
C GLN A 160 0.92 -10.28 -6.96
N GLY A 161 -0.25 -10.38 -7.60
CA GLY A 161 -1.54 -10.52 -6.89
C GLY A 161 -1.60 -11.74 -5.96
N GLN A 162 -0.82 -12.79 -6.25
CA GLN A 162 -0.73 -14.00 -5.43
C GLN A 162 -0.14 -13.78 -4.03
N ILE A 163 0.54 -12.64 -3.79
CA ILE A 163 1.05 -12.27 -2.46
C ILE A 163 -0.09 -12.19 -1.44
N GLN A 164 -1.33 -11.87 -1.87
CA GLN A 164 -2.51 -11.95 -1.00
C GLN A 164 -2.67 -13.32 -0.34
N GLY A 165 -2.33 -14.39 -1.05
CA GLY A 165 -2.36 -15.76 -0.52
C GLY A 165 -1.21 -16.10 0.45
N PHE A 166 -0.31 -15.17 0.71
CA PHE A 166 0.72 -15.32 1.75
C PHE A 166 0.19 -14.98 3.15
N PHE A 167 -0.95 -14.35 3.23
CA PHE A 167 -1.61 -13.99 4.47
C PHE A 167 -2.68 -15.02 4.84
N ASP A 168 -2.77 -15.35 6.12
CA ASP A 168 -3.86 -16.15 6.70
C ASP A 168 -4.99 -15.22 7.23
N ILE A 169 -4.81 -13.88 7.12
CA ILE A 169 -5.78 -12.84 7.46
C ILE A 169 -6.33 -12.17 6.19
N PRO A 170 -7.48 -11.46 6.26
CA PRO A 170 -8.03 -10.75 5.11
C PRO A 170 -7.08 -9.71 4.54
N VAL A 171 -6.97 -9.68 3.20
CA VAL A 171 -6.23 -8.68 2.45
C VAL A 171 -7.16 -7.97 1.48
N ASN A 172 -7.26 -6.66 1.60
CA ASN A 172 -7.92 -5.79 0.64
C ASN A 172 -6.84 -5.23 -0.31
N HIS A 173 -6.79 -5.77 -1.50
CA HIS A 173 -5.80 -5.38 -2.52
C HIS A 173 -6.42 -4.35 -3.46
N LEU A 174 -6.06 -3.09 -3.25
CA LEU A 174 -6.48 -1.95 -4.08
C LEU A 174 -5.64 -1.89 -5.37
N SER A 175 -6.16 -1.15 -6.35
CA SER A 175 -5.42 -0.88 -7.59
C SER A 175 -5.50 0.60 -7.96
N ALA A 176 -4.38 1.18 -8.38
CA ALA A 176 -4.31 2.53 -8.93
C ALA A 176 -4.69 2.59 -10.42
N LEU A 177 -5.01 1.45 -11.03
CA LEU A 177 -5.32 1.38 -12.45
C LEU A 177 -6.51 2.25 -12.86
N PRO A 178 -7.64 2.30 -12.11
CA PRO A 178 -8.73 3.22 -12.39
C PRO A 178 -8.28 4.70 -12.38
N LEU A 179 -7.47 5.07 -11.41
CA LEU A 179 -6.93 6.43 -11.29
C LEU A 179 -6.07 6.82 -12.51
N PHE A 180 -5.23 5.92 -13.02
CA PHE A 180 -4.50 6.14 -14.27
C PHE A 180 -5.45 6.21 -15.48
N GLY A 181 -6.50 5.39 -15.51
CA GLY A 181 -7.54 5.45 -16.54
C GLY A 181 -8.21 6.83 -16.58
N GLU A 182 -8.63 7.35 -15.45
CA GLU A 182 -9.21 8.70 -15.32
C GLU A 182 -8.22 9.78 -15.73
N TYR A 183 -6.96 9.69 -15.26
CA TYR A 183 -5.92 10.64 -15.59
C TYR A 183 -5.66 10.74 -17.09
N TYR A 184 -5.58 9.61 -17.81
CA TYR A 184 -5.32 9.59 -19.25
C TYR A 184 -6.58 9.88 -20.07
N ASN A 185 -7.78 9.49 -19.63
CA ASN A 185 -9.02 9.90 -20.29
C ASN A 185 -9.20 11.43 -20.28
N ALA A 186 -8.82 12.10 -19.22
CA ALA A 186 -8.86 13.57 -19.14
C ALA A 186 -7.95 14.27 -20.15
N LYS A 187 -6.98 13.57 -20.75
CA LYS A 187 -6.11 14.11 -21.80
C LYS A 187 -6.75 14.14 -23.17
N ASN A 188 -7.89 13.47 -23.35
CA ASN A 188 -8.64 13.41 -24.61
C ASN A 188 -7.78 12.97 -25.81
N PHE A 189 -7.01 11.90 -25.65
CA PHE A 189 -6.25 11.30 -26.75
C PHE A 189 -7.18 10.78 -27.86
N ASP A 190 -6.69 10.79 -29.09
CA ASP A 190 -7.28 10.04 -30.18
C ASP A 190 -7.10 8.52 -29.91
N THR A 191 -8.19 7.83 -29.59
CA THR A 191 -8.16 6.42 -29.17
C THR A 191 -7.73 5.48 -30.30
N ASP A 192 -7.96 5.83 -31.56
CA ASP A 192 -7.50 5.06 -32.74
C ASP A 192 -5.98 5.11 -32.88
N ASN A 193 -5.39 6.20 -32.39
CA ASN A 193 -3.95 6.46 -32.43
C ASN A 193 -3.27 6.28 -31.07
N LEU A 194 -3.97 5.66 -30.10
CA LEU A 194 -3.47 5.37 -28.76
C LEU A 194 -3.21 3.87 -28.59
N VAL A 195 -2.14 3.52 -27.91
CA VAL A 195 -1.81 2.14 -27.55
C VAL A 195 -1.27 2.05 -26.13
N VAL A 196 -1.81 1.16 -25.31
CA VAL A 196 -1.20 0.80 -24.04
C VAL A 196 -0.14 -0.26 -24.29
N VAL A 197 1.05 -0.04 -23.78
CA VAL A 197 2.21 -0.95 -23.94
C VAL A 197 2.49 -1.64 -22.62
N SER A 198 2.38 -2.96 -22.61
CA SER A 198 2.89 -3.77 -21.50
C SER A 198 4.41 -3.87 -21.58
N PRO A 199 5.18 -3.58 -20.52
CA PRO A 199 6.64 -3.65 -20.55
C PRO A 199 7.17 -5.10 -20.64
N ASP A 200 6.34 -6.07 -20.26
CA ASP A 200 6.63 -7.52 -20.38
C ASP A 200 5.32 -8.34 -20.39
N VAL A 201 5.47 -9.65 -20.58
CA VAL A 201 4.32 -10.58 -20.62
C VAL A 201 3.61 -10.70 -19.27
N GLY A 202 4.33 -10.52 -18.16
CA GLY A 202 3.77 -10.62 -16.82
C GLY A 202 2.77 -9.51 -16.50
N ARG A 203 2.95 -8.32 -17.10
CA ARG A 203 2.08 -7.15 -16.92
C ARG A 203 0.98 -7.03 -17.97
N ALA A 204 0.91 -7.96 -18.94
CA ALA A 204 -0.04 -7.89 -20.06
C ALA A 204 -1.51 -7.80 -19.60
N LYS A 205 -1.87 -8.46 -18.49
CA LYS A 205 -3.24 -8.40 -17.94
C LYS A 205 -3.61 -7.00 -17.42
N ALA A 206 -2.71 -6.34 -16.71
CA ALA A 206 -2.93 -4.98 -16.21
C ALA A 206 -2.97 -3.97 -17.36
N ALA A 207 -2.04 -4.09 -18.32
CA ALA A 207 -2.04 -3.26 -19.52
C ALA A 207 -3.31 -3.43 -20.37
N LYS A 208 -3.83 -4.66 -20.48
CA LYS A 208 -5.12 -4.93 -21.16
C LYS A 208 -6.27 -4.20 -20.47
N LYS A 209 -6.35 -4.25 -19.14
CA LYS A 209 -7.39 -3.53 -18.40
C LYS A 209 -7.31 -2.02 -18.64
N LEU A 210 -6.10 -1.45 -18.59
CA LEU A 210 -5.93 -0.03 -18.88
C LEU A 210 -6.33 0.30 -20.33
N SER A 211 -5.96 -0.55 -21.31
CA SER A 211 -6.38 -0.35 -22.70
C SER A 211 -7.89 -0.39 -22.88
N ASP A 212 -8.60 -1.27 -22.15
CA ASP A 212 -10.05 -1.35 -22.16
C ASP A 212 -10.70 -0.09 -21.56
N MET A 213 -10.15 0.44 -20.46
CA MET A 213 -10.59 1.69 -19.84
C MET A 213 -10.41 2.90 -20.77
N LEU A 214 -9.32 2.91 -21.56
CA LEU A 214 -9.01 3.99 -22.50
C LEU A 214 -9.66 3.80 -23.88
N GLY A 215 -10.30 2.65 -24.13
CA GLY A 215 -10.91 2.31 -25.41
C GLY A 215 -9.89 2.21 -26.55
N CYS A 216 -8.66 1.76 -26.28
CA CYS A 216 -7.56 1.77 -27.24
C CYS A 216 -6.92 0.39 -27.43
N SER A 217 -5.94 0.32 -28.34
CA SER A 217 -5.23 -0.92 -28.62
C SER A 217 -4.20 -1.29 -27.54
N LEU A 218 -3.78 -2.56 -27.52
CA LEU A 218 -2.74 -3.11 -26.64
C LEU A 218 -1.55 -3.58 -27.46
N ALA A 219 -0.34 -3.27 -26.97
CA ALA A 219 0.89 -3.89 -27.43
C ALA A 219 1.66 -4.51 -26.26
N ILE A 220 2.41 -5.57 -26.50
CA ILE A 220 3.19 -6.28 -25.49
C ILE A 220 4.64 -6.31 -25.92
N ALA A 221 5.52 -5.72 -25.11
CA ALA A 221 6.95 -5.83 -25.28
C ALA A 221 7.43 -7.19 -24.73
N HIS A 222 8.29 -7.85 -25.46
CA HIS A 222 8.94 -9.07 -25.00
C HIS A 222 10.43 -9.04 -25.33
N LYS A 223 11.23 -9.61 -24.43
CA LYS A 223 12.65 -9.80 -24.65
C LYS A 223 12.88 -11.18 -25.27
N GLY A 224 13.47 -11.20 -26.45
CA GLY A 224 13.83 -12.42 -27.16
C GLY A 224 15.35 -12.52 -27.36
N ARG A 225 15.90 -13.73 -27.19
CA ARG A 225 17.26 -14.04 -27.68
C ARG A 225 17.12 -14.79 -28.99
N PRO A 226 17.43 -14.16 -30.16
CA PRO A 226 17.26 -14.83 -31.45
C PRO A 226 18.23 -16.05 -31.62
N ARG A 227 19.35 -16.11 -30.87
CA ARG A 227 20.29 -17.23 -30.84
C ARG A 227 21.06 -17.28 -29.51
N HIS A 228 21.62 -18.44 -29.17
CA HIS A 228 22.58 -18.58 -28.07
C HIS A 228 23.76 -17.61 -28.31
N ASN A 229 24.09 -16.76 -27.32
CA ASN A 229 25.10 -15.68 -27.39
C ASN A 229 24.76 -14.45 -28.24
N ALA A 230 23.52 -14.28 -28.70
CA ALA A 230 23.09 -13.03 -29.30
C ALA A 230 22.60 -12.01 -28.24
N ALA A 231 22.73 -10.70 -28.54
CA ALA A 231 22.16 -9.64 -27.72
C ALA A 231 20.64 -9.84 -27.57
N GLU A 232 20.10 -9.52 -26.40
CA GLU A 232 18.65 -9.47 -26.22
C GLU A 232 18.06 -8.43 -27.16
N VAL A 233 17.14 -8.85 -28.02
CA VAL A 233 16.39 -7.97 -28.90
C VAL A 233 14.99 -7.82 -28.33
N MET A 234 14.53 -6.60 -28.15
CA MET A 234 13.15 -6.31 -27.80
C MET A 234 12.28 -6.57 -29.02
N GLY A 235 11.28 -7.45 -28.87
CA GLY A 235 10.21 -7.62 -29.84
C GLY A 235 8.95 -6.98 -29.31
N ILE A 236 8.02 -6.61 -30.21
CA ILE A 236 6.70 -6.08 -29.88
C ILE A 236 5.64 -6.89 -30.59
N ILE A 237 4.62 -7.28 -29.85
CA ILE A 237 3.38 -7.84 -30.38
C ILE A 237 2.35 -6.73 -30.31
N GLY A 238 1.85 -6.29 -31.47
CA GLY A 238 0.94 -5.15 -31.61
C GLY A 238 1.56 -4.06 -32.49
N ASP A 239 0.75 -3.08 -32.88
CA ASP A 239 1.14 -2.00 -33.75
C ASP A 239 1.35 -0.71 -32.95
N ILE A 240 2.55 -0.11 -33.07
CA ILE A 240 2.96 1.10 -32.33
C ILE A 240 3.48 2.19 -33.25
N GLU A 241 3.60 1.93 -34.56
CA GLU A 241 4.21 2.88 -35.50
C GLU A 241 3.34 4.14 -35.62
N GLY A 242 3.94 5.29 -35.36
CA GLY A 242 3.27 6.60 -35.35
C GLY A 242 2.33 6.83 -34.16
N LYS A 243 2.03 5.83 -33.34
CA LYS A 243 1.02 5.92 -32.28
C LYS A 243 1.57 6.53 -30.99
N THR A 244 0.68 7.17 -30.25
CA THR A 244 0.91 7.57 -28.84
C THR A 244 0.89 6.31 -27.96
N CYS A 245 1.95 6.10 -27.20
CA CYS A 245 2.14 4.94 -26.36
C CYS A 245 2.00 5.30 -24.86
N VAL A 246 1.23 4.51 -24.09
CA VAL A 246 1.19 4.60 -22.63
C VAL A 246 1.77 3.30 -22.06
N ILE A 247 2.93 3.38 -21.41
CA ILE A 247 3.56 2.24 -20.72
C ILE A 247 3.02 2.19 -19.30
N ASN A 248 2.47 1.04 -18.89
CA ASN A 248 1.97 0.82 -17.53
C ASN A 248 2.81 -0.24 -16.80
N ASP A 249 3.34 0.12 -15.61
CA ASP A 249 4.07 -0.79 -14.73
C ASP A 249 3.54 -0.73 -13.29
N ASP A 250 3.94 -1.65 -12.40
CA ASP A 250 3.63 -1.58 -10.98
C ASP A 250 4.59 -0.63 -10.25
N MET A 251 5.87 -0.66 -10.60
CA MET A 251 6.87 0.16 -9.93
C MET A 251 8.01 0.58 -10.84
N ILE A 252 8.59 1.73 -10.55
CA ILE A 252 9.82 2.22 -11.16
C ILE A 252 10.89 2.31 -10.08
N ASP A 253 11.89 1.45 -10.15
CA ASP A 253 13.02 1.45 -9.22
C ASP A 253 14.17 2.29 -9.79
N THR A 254 15.13 1.72 -10.49
CA THR A 254 16.28 2.45 -11.07
C THR A 254 16.00 3.09 -12.43
N ALA A 255 14.82 2.87 -12.98
CA ALA A 255 14.38 3.29 -14.32
C ALA A 255 15.24 2.78 -15.51
N GLY A 256 16.27 1.97 -15.27
CA GLY A 256 17.18 1.53 -16.33
C GLY A 256 16.49 0.74 -17.44
N THR A 257 15.76 -0.30 -17.06
CA THR A 257 15.02 -1.17 -17.99
C THR A 257 13.92 -0.41 -18.72
N LEU A 258 13.16 0.41 -18.00
CA LEU A 258 12.09 1.23 -18.57
C LEU A 258 12.63 2.20 -19.62
N CYS A 259 13.68 2.95 -19.31
CA CYS A 259 14.29 3.90 -20.25
C CYS A 259 14.90 3.21 -21.46
N ALA A 260 15.45 1.99 -21.30
CA ALA A 260 15.91 1.20 -22.43
C ALA A 260 14.72 0.79 -23.34
N SER A 261 13.63 0.31 -22.75
CA SER A 261 12.40 -0.03 -23.47
C SER A 261 11.82 1.17 -24.22
N VAL A 262 11.76 2.34 -23.59
CA VAL A 262 11.33 3.60 -24.23
C VAL A 262 12.16 3.95 -25.47
N ARG A 263 13.49 3.83 -25.39
CA ARG A 263 14.37 4.11 -26.54
C ARG A 263 14.15 3.11 -27.68
N GLU A 264 13.93 1.84 -27.37
CA GLU A 264 13.63 0.84 -28.41
C GLU A 264 12.27 1.08 -29.07
N LEU A 265 11.22 1.44 -28.28
CA LEU A 265 9.92 1.83 -28.84
C LEU A 265 10.05 3.01 -29.81
N LYS A 266 10.85 4.02 -29.45
CA LYS A 266 11.14 5.15 -30.36
C LYS A 266 11.84 4.72 -31.64
N LYS A 267 12.79 3.81 -31.58
CA LYS A 267 13.45 3.24 -32.78
C LYS A 267 12.49 2.47 -33.68
N MET A 268 11.46 1.85 -33.07
CA MET A 268 10.39 1.12 -33.78
C MET A 268 9.28 2.06 -34.31
N GLY A 269 9.48 3.37 -34.26
CA GLY A 269 8.55 4.35 -34.81
C GLY A 269 7.43 4.82 -33.90
N ALA A 270 7.47 4.52 -32.59
CA ALA A 270 6.48 5.04 -31.67
C ALA A 270 6.45 6.58 -31.65
N GLY A 271 5.27 7.14 -31.65
CA GLY A 271 5.01 8.56 -31.48
C GLY A 271 5.33 9.04 -30.05
N ASP A 272 4.45 9.78 -29.43
CA ASP A 272 4.64 10.25 -28.05
C ASP A 272 4.55 9.08 -27.07
N ILE A 273 5.44 9.08 -26.06
CA ILE A 273 5.48 8.03 -25.03
C ILE A 273 5.19 8.65 -23.67
N TYR A 274 4.19 8.11 -23.03
CA TYR A 274 3.79 8.36 -21.64
C TYR A 274 4.09 7.13 -20.80
N VAL A 275 4.40 7.34 -19.54
CA VAL A 275 4.68 6.26 -18.60
C VAL A 275 3.81 6.43 -17.36
N CYS A 276 3.24 5.36 -16.83
CA CYS A 276 2.66 5.37 -15.50
C CYS A 276 3.11 4.15 -14.70
N ALA A 277 3.29 4.36 -13.41
CA ALA A 277 3.54 3.28 -12.47
C ALA A 277 2.98 3.64 -11.08
N THR A 278 2.46 2.64 -10.38
CA THR A 278 1.89 2.88 -9.05
C THR A 278 2.97 3.35 -8.08
N HIS A 279 4.11 2.67 -8.01
CA HIS A 279 5.15 2.94 -7.02
C HIS A 279 6.40 3.56 -7.64
N GLY A 280 6.61 4.87 -7.39
CA GLY A 280 7.84 5.56 -7.76
C GLY A 280 8.91 5.36 -6.70
N ILE A 281 9.66 4.25 -6.73
CA ILE A 281 10.75 4.00 -5.77
C ILE A 281 11.93 4.94 -6.05
N PHE A 282 12.26 5.14 -7.33
CA PHE A 282 13.27 6.07 -7.84
C PHE A 282 14.65 5.95 -7.19
N SER A 283 15.14 4.71 -7.07
CA SER A 283 16.48 4.46 -6.54
C SER A 283 17.59 5.01 -7.44
N GLY A 284 18.61 5.55 -6.82
CA GLY A 284 19.81 6.06 -7.49
C GLY A 284 19.49 7.13 -8.56
N PRO A 285 19.97 6.99 -9.81
CA PRO A 285 19.80 8.00 -10.85
C PRO A 285 18.45 7.92 -11.62
N ALA A 286 17.40 7.33 -11.02
CA ALA A 286 16.13 7.08 -11.73
C ALA A 286 15.47 8.36 -12.22
N VAL A 287 15.39 9.41 -11.40
CA VAL A 287 14.79 10.71 -11.74
C VAL A 287 15.51 11.37 -12.90
N GLU A 288 16.84 11.39 -12.88
CA GLU A 288 17.67 11.91 -13.96
C GLU A 288 17.41 11.13 -15.27
N ARG A 289 17.45 9.80 -15.21
CA ARG A 289 17.20 8.93 -16.36
C ARG A 289 15.83 9.14 -17.00
N LEU A 290 14.79 9.34 -16.18
CA LEU A 290 13.42 9.59 -16.67
C LEU A 290 13.32 10.97 -17.33
N ASN A 291 13.95 11.99 -16.75
CA ASN A 291 13.97 13.33 -17.34
C ASN A 291 14.75 13.39 -18.67
N ASP A 292 15.80 12.56 -18.82
CA ASP A 292 16.59 12.45 -20.05
C ASP A 292 15.96 11.50 -21.10
N ALA A 293 15.03 10.62 -20.68
CA ALA A 293 14.38 9.70 -21.59
C ALA A 293 13.46 10.42 -22.58
N PRO A 294 13.26 9.91 -23.80
CA PRO A 294 12.36 10.48 -24.80
C PRO A 294 10.89 10.16 -24.48
N ILE A 295 10.44 10.52 -23.27
CA ILE A 295 9.06 10.46 -22.81
C ILE A 295 8.49 11.87 -22.69
N VAL A 296 7.16 11.99 -22.83
CA VAL A 296 6.44 13.25 -22.59
C VAL A 296 6.28 13.48 -21.09
N GLU A 297 5.82 12.45 -20.37
CA GLU A 297 5.69 12.46 -18.91
C GLU A 297 5.76 11.07 -18.31
N CYS A 298 6.05 11.02 -17.02
CA CYS A 298 5.96 9.84 -16.17
C CYS A 298 5.05 10.18 -14.99
N VAL A 299 3.97 9.42 -14.80
CA VAL A 299 3.02 9.62 -13.71
C VAL A 299 3.16 8.50 -12.71
N VAL A 300 3.36 8.85 -11.44
CA VAL A 300 3.37 7.88 -10.32
C VAL A 300 2.36 8.30 -9.26
N THR A 301 2.08 7.42 -8.33
CA THR A 301 1.23 7.77 -7.19
C THR A 301 2.07 8.25 -6.00
N ASP A 302 1.40 8.88 -5.03
CA ASP A 302 2.00 9.24 -3.75
C ASP A 302 1.99 8.08 -2.73
N SER A 303 1.83 6.85 -3.18
CA SER A 303 1.98 5.64 -2.33
C SER A 303 3.36 5.54 -1.67
N ILE A 304 4.36 6.13 -2.31
CA ILE A 304 5.71 6.39 -1.79
C ILE A 304 5.92 7.91 -1.84
N PRO A 305 6.45 8.54 -0.78
CA PRO A 305 6.74 9.97 -0.82
C PRO A 305 7.90 10.23 -1.79
N VAL A 306 7.66 11.05 -2.77
CA VAL A 306 8.68 11.41 -3.78
C VAL A 306 8.69 12.92 -4.01
N GLU A 307 9.88 13.49 -3.99
CA GLU A 307 10.13 14.84 -4.46
C GLU A 307 10.56 14.74 -5.92
N VAL A 308 9.65 15.07 -6.82
CA VAL A 308 9.84 14.91 -8.25
C VAL A 308 9.63 16.24 -8.99
N GLY A 309 10.21 16.33 -10.18
CA GLY A 309 10.09 17.50 -11.06
C GLY A 309 10.38 17.13 -12.50
N GLY A 310 10.32 18.12 -13.38
CA GLY A 310 10.52 17.90 -14.82
C GLY A 310 9.36 17.13 -15.44
N LYS A 311 9.66 15.96 -16.01
CA LYS A 311 8.66 15.10 -16.67
C LYS A 311 7.86 14.23 -15.71
N ILE A 312 8.24 14.16 -14.44
CA ILE A 312 7.61 13.28 -13.44
C ILE A 312 6.49 14.03 -12.72
N LYS A 313 5.33 13.41 -12.64
CA LYS A 313 4.13 13.91 -11.95
C LYS A 313 3.64 12.90 -10.94
N THR A 314 3.01 13.40 -9.88
CA THR A 314 2.43 12.57 -8.83
C THR A 314 0.92 12.77 -8.77
N ILE A 315 0.15 11.68 -8.68
CA ILE A 315 -1.28 11.67 -8.38
C ILE A 315 -1.51 10.99 -7.04
N SER A 316 -2.58 11.36 -6.33
CA SER A 316 -2.80 10.87 -4.97
C SER A 316 -3.69 9.64 -4.95
N VAL A 317 -3.34 8.67 -4.10
CA VAL A 317 -4.15 7.49 -3.78
C VAL A 317 -4.86 7.62 -2.41
N ALA A 318 -4.96 8.85 -1.92
CA ALA A 318 -5.57 9.11 -0.63
C ALA A 318 -7.06 8.74 -0.60
N GLU A 319 -7.77 8.97 -1.69
CA GLU A 319 -9.21 8.67 -1.80
C GLU A 319 -9.46 7.16 -1.80
N GLU A 320 -8.67 6.39 -2.53
CA GLU A 320 -8.76 4.94 -2.59
C GLU A 320 -8.56 4.31 -1.20
N PHE A 321 -7.55 4.77 -0.46
CA PHE A 321 -7.32 4.30 0.90
C PHE A 321 -8.40 4.77 1.87
N ALA A 322 -8.83 6.03 1.80
CA ALA A 322 -9.89 6.55 2.66
C ALA A 322 -11.20 5.78 2.46
N ASN A 323 -11.60 5.53 1.21
CA ASN A 323 -12.80 4.76 0.89
C ASN A 323 -12.69 3.31 1.39
N ALA A 324 -11.52 2.66 1.23
CA ALA A 324 -11.31 1.31 1.73
C ALA A 324 -11.34 1.25 3.27
N ILE A 325 -10.76 2.23 3.96
CA ILE A 325 -10.81 2.34 5.42
C ILE A 325 -12.25 2.57 5.89
N ALA A 326 -12.99 3.48 5.23
CA ALA A 326 -14.40 3.76 5.55
C ALA A 326 -15.27 2.52 5.38
N ALA A 327 -15.11 1.77 4.28
CA ALA A 327 -15.86 0.54 4.03
C ALA A 327 -15.53 -0.55 5.06
N VAL A 328 -14.25 -0.75 5.41
CA VAL A 328 -13.84 -1.70 6.46
C VAL A 328 -14.42 -1.29 7.82
N TYR A 329 -14.37 0.00 8.16
CA TYR A 329 -14.92 0.50 9.41
C TYR A 329 -16.46 0.41 9.44
N GLY A 330 -17.13 0.69 8.32
CA GLY A 330 -18.58 0.59 8.15
C GLY A 330 -19.10 -0.85 8.02
N GLU A 331 -18.21 -1.87 7.95
CA GLU A 331 -18.56 -3.26 7.67
C GLU A 331 -19.20 -3.44 6.29
N GLU A 332 -18.84 -2.56 5.36
CA GLU A 332 -19.30 -2.57 3.97
C GLU A 332 -18.34 -3.34 3.06
N SER A 333 -18.81 -3.65 1.85
CA SER A 333 -17.99 -4.37 0.86
C SER A 333 -16.95 -3.47 0.22
N VAL A 334 -15.68 -3.77 0.39
CA VAL A 334 -14.57 -3.12 -0.32
C VAL A 334 -14.58 -3.45 -1.83
N SER A 335 -15.15 -4.60 -2.22
CA SER A 335 -15.22 -5.03 -3.63
C SER A 335 -16.03 -4.07 -4.51
N VAL A 336 -16.98 -3.34 -3.94
CA VAL A 336 -17.78 -2.33 -4.66
C VAL A 336 -16.91 -1.13 -5.06
N LEU A 337 -15.91 -0.80 -4.24
CA LEU A 337 -14.99 0.33 -4.49
C LEU A 337 -13.95 0.00 -5.59
N VAL A 338 -13.64 -1.27 -5.77
CA VAL A 338 -12.67 -1.74 -6.78
C VAL A 338 -13.35 -2.01 -8.12
N GLY A 339 -14.65 -1.68 -8.26
CA GLY A 339 -15.48 -2.03 -9.42
C GLY A 339 -15.45 -3.54 -9.66
N GLY A 340 -16.45 -4.31 -9.27
CA GLY A 340 -16.48 -5.78 -9.15
C GLY A 340 -15.74 -6.64 -10.20
N ASP A 341 -15.38 -6.07 -11.36
CA ASP A 341 -14.59 -6.71 -12.42
C ASP A 341 -13.06 -6.46 -12.32
N PHE A 342 -12.61 -5.69 -11.34
CA PHE A 342 -11.18 -5.32 -11.16
C PHE A 342 -10.40 -6.24 -10.22
N ALA A 343 -11.01 -7.27 -9.65
CA ALA A 343 -10.26 -8.32 -8.97
C ALA A 343 -9.27 -8.95 -9.97
N LEU A 344 -7.99 -8.79 -9.69
CA LEU A 344 -6.87 -9.28 -10.49
C LEU A 344 -6.86 -10.81 -10.58
#